data_7beb01b0e16ac6101441d53f8cd71242
#
_entry.id   7beb01b0e16ac6101441d53f8cd71242
#
_cell.length_a   1.000
_cell.length_b   1.000
_cell.length_c   1.000
_cell.angle_alpha   90.00
_cell.angle_beta   90.00
_cell.angle_gamma   90.00
#
_symmetry.space_group_name_H-M   'P 1'
#
loop_
_entity.id
_entity.type
_entity.pdbx_description
1 polymer ?
#
loop_
_entity_poly.entity_id
_entity_poly.type
_entity_poly.pdbx_seq_one_letter_code
_entity_poly.pdbx_strand_id
1 'polypeptide(L)'
;MSGSTFGNLFAVTNFGESHGPAIGCVIDGCPPGMDLSEADIQTDLDRRRPGTSRHVTQRNEPDAVEILSGVYEGKTTGTPICLLIKNTDQRSKDYGNLLDTFRPGHADYAYLQKYGLRDPRGGGRASARLTAPMVAAGAVAKKWLFEKYGTTFRGCMTQIGDIAIPFESWEHVPNNPFFAPVADVSALEAYMDELRKAGDSCGARIRVTATGMPVGLGEPLFDKLDADIAFAMMGINAVKGVEIGAGFSSVIQRGTTHGDSLSPEGFKSNNAGGVLGGISTGQDLEVSIAIKPTSSIITPRESIDMTGAPTMVVTKGRHDPCVGIRATPIAEAMLALVVMEHALRQRAQCGDVISPMRAIEASV
;
A
#
# COMPACT_ATOMS: atom_id res chain seq x y z
N MET A 1 14.43 15.02 -6.87
CA MET A 1 12.98 15.30 -6.66
C MET A 1 12.67 15.28 -5.17
N SER A 2 11.67 16.01 -4.70
CA SER A 2 11.18 15.90 -3.32
C SER A 2 10.46 14.56 -3.13
N GLY A 3 10.47 14.01 -1.90
CA GLY A 3 9.88 12.70 -1.58
C GLY A 3 8.34 12.66 -1.54
N SER A 4 7.65 13.55 -2.27
CA SER A 4 6.18 13.58 -2.36
C SER A 4 5.64 13.15 -3.73
N THR A 5 6.52 12.85 -4.68
CA THR A 5 6.18 12.34 -6.01
C THR A 5 6.75 10.94 -6.18
N PHE A 6 5.93 10.01 -6.68
CA PHE A 6 6.28 8.64 -7.06
C PHE A 6 6.06 8.47 -8.55
N GLY A 7 6.92 7.66 -9.22
CA GLY A 7 6.85 7.41 -10.66
C GLY A 7 7.51 8.49 -11.51
N ASN A 8 7.66 8.20 -12.80
CA ASN A 8 8.24 9.09 -13.80
C ASN A 8 7.30 9.30 -14.99
N LEU A 9 6.79 8.22 -15.61
CA LEU A 9 5.83 8.28 -16.71
C LEU A 9 4.38 8.28 -16.20
N PHE A 10 4.12 7.59 -15.09
CA PHE A 10 2.88 7.69 -14.33
C PHE A 10 3.20 8.32 -12.98
N ALA A 11 3.35 9.63 -12.98
CA ALA A 11 3.83 10.37 -11.81
C ALA A 11 2.67 10.77 -10.90
N VAL A 12 2.77 10.40 -9.61
CA VAL A 12 1.76 10.70 -8.60
C VAL A 12 2.36 11.62 -7.54
N THR A 13 1.94 12.88 -7.50
CA THR A 13 2.34 13.84 -6.47
C THR A 13 1.27 13.93 -5.39
N ASN A 14 1.60 13.49 -4.17
CA ASN A 14 0.72 13.49 -3.02
C ASN A 14 0.84 14.79 -2.21
N PHE A 15 -0.27 15.41 -1.83
CA PHE A 15 -0.33 16.66 -1.07
C PHE A 15 -1.34 16.62 0.08
N GLY A 16 -1.29 17.64 0.93
CA GLY A 16 -2.19 17.83 2.07
C GLY A 16 -1.69 17.21 3.37
N GLU A 17 -2.39 17.49 4.46
CA GLU A 17 -2.05 17.08 5.82
C GLU A 17 -3.22 16.34 6.47
N SER A 18 -2.94 15.42 7.38
CA SER A 18 -3.97 14.56 8.01
C SER A 18 -5.06 15.33 8.77
N HIS A 19 -4.73 16.52 9.25
CA HIS A 19 -5.63 17.44 9.96
C HIS A 19 -5.73 18.81 9.26
N GLY A 20 -5.27 18.91 8.01
CA GLY A 20 -5.55 20.01 7.11
C GLY A 20 -6.97 19.93 6.53
N PRO A 21 -7.38 20.87 5.68
CA PRO A 21 -8.72 20.92 5.09
C PRO A 21 -8.99 19.74 4.15
N ALA A 22 -7.97 19.30 3.42
CA ALA A 22 -8.06 18.21 2.46
C ALA A 22 -6.71 17.52 2.27
N ILE A 23 -6.77 16.35 1.67
CA ILE A 23 -5.63 15.60 1.12
C ILE A 23 -5.94 15.27 -0.33
N GLY A 24 -4.93 15.01 -1.14
CA GLY A 24 -5.15 14.65 -2.54
C GLY A 24 -3.88 14.24 -3.25
N CYS A 25 -4.02 13.98 -4.53
CA CYS A 25 -2.89 13.76 -5.42
C CYS A 25 -3.15 14.37 -6.80
N VAL A 26 -2.06 14.62 -7.49
CA VAL A 26 -2.06 14.92 -8.93
C VAL A 26 -1.38 13.74 -9.62
N ILE A 27 -2.06 13.16 -10.59
CA ILE A 27 -1.56 12.07 -11.44
C ILE A 27 -1.22 12.69 -12.79
N ASP A 28 0.03 12.59 -13.21
CA ASP A 28 0.46 12.99 -14.56
C ASP A 28 0.87 11.73 -15.35
N GLY A 29 0.65 11.77 -16.68
CA GLY A 29 0.99 10.66 -17.57
C GLY A 29 -0.06 9.53 -17.68
N CYS A 30 -1.27 9.72 -17.15
CA CYS A 30 -2.37 8.79 -17.40
C CYS A 30 -2.74 8.82 -18.90
N PRO A 31 -2.77 7.68 -19.61
CA PRO A 31 -3.15 7.65 -21.02
C PRO A 31 -4.56 8.18 -21.25
N PRO A 32 -4.80 8.90 -22.37
CA PRO A 32 -6.12 9.42 -22.68
C PRO A 32 -7.11 8.36 -23.17
N GLY A 33 -8.41 8.64 -23.04
CA GLY A 33 -9.50 7.87 -23.64
C GLY A 33 -10.06 6.75 -22.77
N MET A 34 -9.52 6.56 -21.56
CA MET A 34 -10.09 5.61 -20.57
C MET A 34 -11.34 6.23 -19.92
N ASP A 35 -12.42 5.47 -19.81
CA ASP A 35 -13.58 5.87 -19.03
C ASP A 35 -13.21 5.98 -17.55
N LEU A 36 -13.47 7.12 -16.92
CA LEU A 36 -13.11 7.36 -15.52
C LEU A 36 -14.12 8.26 -14.83
N SER A 37 -14.61 7.80 -13.69
CA SER A 37 -15.51 8.54 -12.79
C SER A 37 -15.05 8.38 -11.34
N GLU A 38 -15.60 9.18 -10.44
CA GLU A 38 -15.37 9.03 -8.99
C GLU A 38 -15.79 7.64 -8.49
N ALA A 39 -16.83 7.03 -9.05
CA ALA A 39 -17.31 5.70 -8.67
C ALA A 39 -16.26 4.61 -8.92
N ASP A 40 -15.48 4.72 -9.99
CA ASP A 40 -14.39 3.78 -10.30
C ASP A 40 -13.31 3.80 -9.20
N ILE A 41 -13.05 4.96 -8.62
CA ILE A 41 -12.01 5.18 -7.60
C ILE A 41 -12.56 4.88 -6.20
N GLN A 42 -13.83 5.21 -5.95
CA GLN A 42 -14.45 5.14 -4.63
C GLN A 42 -14.49 3.72 -4.07
N THR A 43 -14.64 2.72 -4.92
CA THR A 43 -14.65 1.31 -4.53
C THR A 43 -13.37 0.90 -3.77
N ASP A 44 -12.20 1.32 -4.23
CA ASP A 44 -10.94 1.06 -3.54
C ASP A 44 -10.79 1.89 -2.26
N LEU A 45 -11.24 3.15 -2.29
CA LEU A 45 -11.25 4.03 -1.12
C LEU A 45 -12.15 3.50 0.00
N ASP A 46 -13.33 2.97 -0.34
CA ASP A 46 -14.27 2.38 0.62
C ASP A 46 -13.68 1.18 1.37
N ARG A 47 -12.85 0.38 0.71
CA ARG A 47 -12.11 -0.72 1.35
C ARG A 47 -11.03 -0.22 2.32
N ARG A 48 -10.42 0.94 2.02
CA ARG A 48 -9.32 1.52 2.80
C ARG A 48 -9.80 2.44 3.92
N ARG A 49 -10.94 3.12 3.80
CA ARG A 49 -11.39 4.18 4.71
C ARG A 49 -11.39 3.76 6.18
N PRO A 50 -11.28 4.68 7.14
CA PRO A 50 -11.44 4.40 8.56
C PRO A 50 -12.90 4.08 8.91
N GLY A 51 -13.11 3.42 10.05
CA GLY A 51 -14.48 3.15 10.56
C GLY A 51 -15.22 2.00 9.87
N THR A 52 -14.52 1.18 9.07
CA THR A 52 -15.13 0.03 8.37
C THR A 52 -15.52 -1.11 9.30
N SER A 53 -14.93 -1.19 10.48
CA SER A 53 -15.23 -2.21 11.49
C SER A 53 -14.89 -1.73 12.90
N ARG A 54 -15.33 -2.51 13.91
CA ARG A 54 -14.97 -2.29 15.32
C ARG A 54 -13.47 -2.48 15.60
N HIS A 55 -12.73 -3.15 14.72
CA HIS A 55 -11.31 -3.49 14.88
C HIS A 55 -10.35 -2.44 14.32
N VAL A 56 -10.87 -1.42 13.66
CA VAL A 56 -10.11 -0.27 13.15
C VAL A 56 -10.42 1.00 13.92
N THR A 57 -9.74 2.09 13.60
CA THR A 57 -9.97 3.40 14.23
C THR A 57 -11.44 3.84 14.15
N GLN A 58 -11.92 4.51 15.20
CA GLN A 58 -13.27 5.08 15.28
C GLN A 58 -13.40 6.44 14.56
N ARG A 59 -12.36 6.91 13.86
CA ARG A 59 -12.47 8.05 12.96
C ARG A 59 -13.44 7.68 11.83
N ASN A 60 -14.34 8.58 11.48
CA ASN A 60 -15.34 8.33 10.44
C ASN A 60 -15.16 9.34 9.30
N GLU A 61 -14.46 8.93 8.26
CA GLU A 61 -14.26 9.72 7.04
C GLU A 61 -14.91 8.97 5.87
N PRO A 62 -15.71 9.62 5.07
CA PRO A 62 -16.30 9.01 3.88
C PRO A 62 -15.26 8.73 2.80
N ASP A 63 -14.12 9.41 2.86
CA ASP A 63 -13.06 9.40 1.84
C ASP A 63 -13.63 9.65 0.43
N ALA A 64 -14.71 10.45 0.33
CA ALA A 64 -15.31 10.81 -0.94
C ALA A 64 -14.31 11.57 -1.80
N VAL A 65 -14.01 11.03 -2.98
CA VAL A 65 -13.09 11.61 -3.93
C VAL A 65 -13.81 12.55 -4.88
N GLU A 66 -13.18 13.67 -5.21
CA GLU A 66 -13.62 14.61 -6.24
C GLU A 66 -12.54 14.64 -7.33
N ILE A 67 -12.93 14.48 -8.60
CA ILE A 67 -12.06 14.66 -9.77
C ILE A 67 -12.14 16.13 -10.18
N LEU A 68 -11.04 16.89 -10.05
CA LEU A 68 -11.01 18.33 -10.34
C LEU A 68 -10.46 18.66 -11.73
N SER A 69 -9.74 17.74 -12.38
CA SER A 69 -9.17 17.92 -13.71
C SER A 69 -8.80 16.60 -14.35
N GLY A 70 -8.44 16.63 -15.65
CA GLY A 70 -7.91 15.48 -16.39
C GLY A 70 -8.98 14.52 -16.92
N VAL A 71 -10.27 14.85 -16.75
CA VAL A 71 -11.40 14.08 -17.27
C VAL A 71 -12.35 15.03 -17.99
N TYR A 72 -12.77 14.66 -19.20
CA TYR A 72 -13.76 15.38 -20.00
C TYR A 72 -14.76 14.38 -20.59
N GLU A 73 -16.06 14.65 -20.43
CA GLU A 73 -17.16 13.75 -20.85
C GLU A 73 -16.96 12.30 -20.38
N GLY A 74 -16.46 12.12 -19.13
CA GLY A 74 -16.25 10.81 -18.53
C GLY A 74 -14.99 10.08 -19.01
N LYS A 75 -14.12 10.72 -19.80
CA LYS A 75 -12.89 10.10 -20.32
C LYS A 75 -11.64 10.87 -19.90
N THR A 76 -10.57 10.13 -19.62
CA THR A 76 -9.25 10.72 -19.36
C THR A 76 -8.77 11.50 -20.58
N THR A 77 -8.16 12.67 -20.34
CA THR A 77 -7.72 13.58 -21.42
C THR A 77 -6.23 13.45 -21.77
N GLY A 78 -5.45 12.72 -20.96
CA GLY A 78 -3.99 12.70 -21.05
C GLY A 78 -3.30 13.88 -20.37
N THR A 79 -4.07 14.79 -19.77
CA THR A 79 -3.55 15.89 -18.94
C THR A 79 -3.64 15.54 -17.45
N PRO A 80 -3.01 16.29 -16.52
CA PRO A 80 -2.97 15.93 -15.12
C PRO A 80 -4.36 15.75 -14.49
N ILE A 81 -4.56 14.60 -13.84
CA ILE A 81 -5.77 14.27 -13.08
C ILE A 81 -5.55 14.71 -11.62
N CYS A 82 -6.35 15.66 -11.15
CA CYS A 82 -6.33 16.09 -9.76
C CYS A 82 -7.45 15.41 -8.98
N LEU A 83 -7.08 14.66 -7.94
CA LEU A 83 -8.00 13.97 -7.03
C LEU A 83 -7.96 14.64 -5.66
N LEU A 84 -9.10 15.06 -5.13
CA LEU A 84 -9.24 15.72 -3.85
C LEU A 84 -10.14 14.91 -2.91
N ILE A 85 -9.72 14.80 -1.63
CA ILE A 85 -10.47 14.14 -0.56
C ILE A 85 -10.53 15.11 0.62
N LYS A 86 -11.71 15.57 1.01
CA LYS A 86 -11.91 16.48 2.15
C LYS A 86 -11.74 15.72 3.47
N ASN A 87 -11.13 16.39 4.46
CA ASN A 87 -11.09 15.90 5.83
C ASN A 87 -12.31 16.42 6.60
N THR A 88 -13.20 15.54 7.04
CA THR A 88 -14.48 15.91 7.67
C THR A 88 -14.55 15.59 9.17
N ASP A 89 -13.82 14.58 9.66
CA ASP A 89 -13.81 14.17 11.09
C ASP A 89 -12.41 14.28 11.73
N GLN A 90 -11.70 15.36 11.47
CA GLN A 90 -10.43 15.65 12.12
C GLN A 90 -10.68 16.30 13.52
N ARG A 91 -9.92 15.86 14.57
CA ARG A 91 -10.04 16.37 15.94
C ARG A 91 -8.68 16.83 16.47
N SER A 92 -8.28 18.03 16.09
CA SER A 92 -6.98 18.61 16.47
C SER A 92 -6.78 18.73 17.98
N LYS A 93 -7.85 18.86 18.76
CA LYS A 93 -7.82 18.95 20.22
C LYS A 93 -7.27 17.69 20.92
N ASP A 94 -7.35 16.53 20.27
CA ASP A 94 -6.88 15.25 20.83
C ASP A 94 -5.35 15.18 20.96
N TYR A 95 -4.61 16.12 20.38
CA TYR A 95 -3.15 16.13 20.31
C TYR A 95 -2.49 17.23 21.15
N GLY A 96 -3.25 17.93 22.01
CA GLY A 96 -2.73 19.05 22.82
C GLY A 96 -1.57 18.66 23.75
N ASN A 97 -1.54 17.41 24.24
CA ASN A 97 -0.48 16.87 25.08
C ASN A 97 0.78 16.43 24.32
N LEU A 98 0.78 16.54 22.99
CA LEU A 98 1.90 16.15 22.11
C LEU A 98 2.60 17.35 21.48
N LEU A 99 2.26 18.58 21.88
CA LEU A 99 2.84 19.80 21.33
C LEU A 99 4.36 19.82 21.50
N ASP A 100 4.82 19.50 22.71
CA ASP A 100 6.22 19.63 23.13
C ASP A 100 6.91 18.28 23.37
N THR A 101 6.27 17.15 23.05
CA THR A 101 6.79 15.81 23.33
C THR A 101 6.86 14.96 22.07
N PHE A 102 7.68 13.91 22.09
CA PHE A 102 7.88 13.03 20.95
C PHE A 102 7.32 11.64 21.24
N ARG A 103 6.46 11.12 20.36
CA ARG A 103 5.94 9.75 20.48
C ARG A 103 7.03 8.74 20.12
N PRO A 104 7.34 7.77 21.00
CA PRO A 104 8.25 6.68 20.68
C PRO A 104 7.78 5.90 19.44
N GLY A 105 8.70 5.65 18.48
CA GLY A 105 8.39 4.95 17.25
C GLY A 105 7.58 5.73 16.21
N HIS A 106 7.27 7.01 16.47
CA HIS A 106 6.64 7.94 15.52
C HIS A 106 7.69 8.87 14.89
N ALA A 107 7.33 9.54 13.80
CA ALA A 107 8.25 10.42 13.07
C ALA A 107 8.42 11.83 13.72
N ASP A 108 7.82 12.11 14.86
CA ASP A 108 7.79 13.44 15.50
C ASP A 108 9.18 14.08 15.62
N TYR A 109 10.12 13.35 16.21
CA TYR A 109 11.51 13.79 16.39
C TYR A 109 12.21 14.01 15.04
N ALA A 110 12.12 13.03 14.14
CA ALA A 110 12.81 13.09 12.86
C ALA A 110 12.31 14.25 11.98
N TYR A 111 11.00 14.55 12.01
CA TYR A 111 10.42 15.69 11.29
C TYR A 111 10.91 17.02 11.85
N LEU A 112 10.92 17.17 13.17
CA LEU A 112 11.41 18.38 13.81
C LEU A 112 12.89 18.63 13.47
N GLN A 113 13.73 17.59 13.56
CA GLN A 113 15.15 17.71 13.25
C GLN A 113 15.41 18.02 11.77
N LYS A 114 14.63 17.45 10.89
CA LYS A 114 14.83 17.63 9.44
C LYS A 114 14.31 18.98 8.93
N TYR A 115 13.13 19.38 9.39
CA TYR A 115 12.42 20.55 8.83
C TYR A 115 12.43 21.76 9.76
N GLY A 116 12.93 21.63 11.00
CA GLY A 116 12.89 22.69 12.02
C GLY A 116 11.48 23.01 12.54
N LEU A 117 10.47 22.36 11.98
CA LEU A 117 9.05 22.55 12.26
C LEU A 117 8.31 21.23 12.10
N ARG A 118 7.31 20.99 12.95
CA ARG A 118 6.35 19.88 12.77
C ARG A 118 4.93 20.34 13.06
N ASP A 119 3.95 19.79 12.38
CA ASP A 119 2.55 19.87 12.78
C ASP A 119 2.27 18.75 13.81
N PRO A 120 1.97 19.07 15.07
CA PRO A 120 1.71 18.06 16.11
C PRO A 120 0.36 17.37 15.93
N ARG A 121 -0.54 17.94 15.12
CA ARG A 121 -1.90 17.45 14.92
C ARG A 121 -1.90 16.17 14.09
N GLY A 122 -2.16 15.02 14.72
CA GLY A 122 -2.29 13.73 14.05
C GLY A 122 -1.04 13.19 13.35
N GLY A 123 0.05 13.95 13.32
CA GLY A 123 1.30 13.57 12.65
C GLY A 123 1.48 14.11 11.24
N GLY A 124 0.64 15.05 10.79
CA GLY A 124 0.81 15.76 9.51
C GLY A 124 1.03 14.82 8.33
N ARG A 125 2.15 15.02 7.62
CA ARG A 125 2.58 14.18 6.49
C ARG A 125 3.02 12.77 6.86
N ALA A 126 3.40 12.48 8.11
CA ALA A 126 3.76 11.15 8.59
C ALA A 126 2.53 10.26 8.90
N SER A 127 1.32 10.80 8.81
CA SER A 127 0.09 10.08 9.10
C SER A 127 -0.26 9.07 8.01
N ALA A 128 -0.74 7.88 8.43
CA ALA A 128 -1.33 6.88 7.52
C ALA A 128 -2.56 7.40 6.75
N ARG A 129 -3.12 8.55 7.12
CA ARG A 129 -4.19 9.23 6.38
C ARG A 129 -3.78 9.55 4.94
N LEU A 130 -2.51 9.87 4.72
CA LEU A 130 -1.98 10.24 3.40
C LEU A 130 -1.87 9.07 2.42
N THR A 131 -2.21 7.87 2.85
CA THR A 131 -2.33 6.72 1.95
C THR A 131 -3.64 6.71 1.17
N ALA A 132 -4.65 7.52 1.55
CA ALA A 132 -5.90 7.59 0.79
C ALA A 132 -5.69 8.13 -0.64
N PRO A 133 -4.96 9.24 -0.88
CA PRO A 133 -4.62 9.66 -2.24
C PRO A 133 -3.80 8.62 -3.03
N MET A 134 -2.96 7.81 -2.36
CA MET A 134 -2.22 6.72 -3.02
C MET A 134 -3.18 5.63 -3.52
N VAL A 135 -4.19 5.29 -2.70
CA VAL A 135 -5.24 4.33 -3.10
C VAL A 135 -6.08 4.89 -4.24
N ALA A 136 -6.42 6.16 -4.21
CA ALA A 136 -7.15 6.82 -5.30
C ALA A 136 -6.36 6.77 -6.62
N ALA A 137 -5.07 7.10 -6.60
CA ALA A 137 -4.21 6.98 -7.77
C ALA A 137 -4.03 5.54 -8.24
N GLY A 138 -3.88 4.61 -7.28
CA GLY A 138 -3.79 3.17 -7.55
C GLY A 138 -5.04 2.61 -8.21
N ALA A 139 -6.23 3.10 -7.87
CA ALA A 139 -7.48 2.72 -8.52
C ALA A 139 -7.50 3.10 -10.01
N VAL A 140 -7.00 4.29 -10.35
CA VAL A 140 -6.83 4.72 -11.76
C VAL A 140 -5.87 3.78 -12.50
N ALA A 141 -4.74 3.44 -11.88
CA ALA A 141 -3.77 2.50 -12.45
C ALA A 141 -4.35 1.10 -12.62
N LYS A 142 -5.04 0.56 -11.60
CA LYS A 142 -5.72 -0.76 -11.64
C LYS A 142 -6.69 -0.84 -12.80
N LYS A 143 -7.54 0.19 -12.97
CA LYS A 143 -8.53 0.23 -14.05
C LYS A 143 -7.86 0.16 -15.42
N TRP A 144 -6.86 0.99 -15.67
CA TRP A 144 -6.14 1.00 -16.94
C TRP A 144 -5.44 -0.35 -17.22
N LEU A 145 -4.77 -0.92 -16.21
CA LEU A 145 -4.07 -2.20 -16.34
C LEU A 145 -5.05 -3.36 -16.60
N PHE A 146 -6.21 -3.31 -15.95
CA PHE A 146 -7.26 -4.31 -16.21
C PHE A 146 -7.80 -4.20 -17.63
N GLU A 147 -8.16 -3.00 -18.10
CA GLU A 147 -8.69 -2.80 -19.46
C GLU A 147 -7.65 -3.16 -20.54
N LYS A 148 -6.36 -2.94 -20.25
CA LYS A 148 -5.29 -3.16 -21.23
C LYS A 148 -4.77 -4.58 -21.28
N TYR A 149 -4.63 -5.23 -20.11
CA TYR A 149 -3.94 -6.52 -19.97
C TYR A 149 -4.76 -7.58 -19.22
N GLY A 150 -5.88 -7.23 -18.61
CA GLY A 150 -6.62 -8.10 -17.71
C GLY A 150 -5.96 -8.26 -16.34
N THR A 151 -4.96 -7.43 -16.03
CA THR A 151 -4.22 -7.51 -14.76
C THR A 151 -5.11 -7.13 -13.57
N THR A 152 -5.14 -7.97 -12.54
CA THR A 152 -5.88 -7.73 -11.29
C THR A 152 -4.96 -7.78 -10.08
N PHE A 153 -5.33 -7.07 -9.02
CA PHE A 153 -4.55 -6.94 -7.78
C PHE A 153 -5.39 -7.36 -6.59
N ARG A 154 -4.88 -8.29 -5.78
CA ARG A 154 -5.57 -8.79 -4.58
C ARG A 154 -4.59 -8.85 -3.42
N GLY A 155 -4.99 -8.34 -2.27
CA GLY A 155 -4.24 -8.45 -1.03
C GLY A 155 -4.99 -9.23 0.03
N CYS A 156 -4.26 -9.95 0.87
CA CYS A 156 -4.81 -10.61 2.05
C CYS A 156 -3.84 -10.55 3.23
N MET A 157 -4.42 -10.59 4.43
CA MET A 157 -3.68 -10.69 5.68
C MET A 157 -3.17 -12.12 5.87
N THR A 158 -1.87 -12.29 6.08
CA THR A 158 -1.26 -13.61 6.33
C THR A 158 -0.75 -13.80 7.76
N GLN A 159 -0.72 -12.70 8.55
CA GLN A 159 -0.39 -12.76 9.97
C GLN A 159 -0.84 -11.49 10.69
N ILE A 160 -1.37 -11.61 11.90
CA ILE A 160 -1.63 -10.52 12.85
C ILE A 160 -0.94 -10.86 14.17
N GLY A 161 0.00 -10.02 14.61
CA GLY A 161 0.82 -10.30 15.78
C GLY A 161 1.55 -11.64 15.63
N ASP A 162 1.32 -12.55 16.55
CA ASP A 162 1.85 -13.93 16.55
C ASP A 162 0.94 -14.97 15.87
N ILE A 163 -0.27 -14.57 15.47
CA ILE A 163 -1.23 -15.45 14.82
C ILE A 163 -0.96 -15.50 13.31
N ALA A 164 -0.42 -16.61 12.83
CA ALA A 164 -0.33 -16.91 11.40
C ALA A 164 -1.71 -17.27 10.83
N ILE A 165 -2.03 -16.77 9.65
CA ILE A 165 -3.31 -16.98 8.99
C ILE A 165 -3.05 -17.83 7.74
N PRO A 166 -3.53 -19.08 7.70
CA PRO A 166 -3.39 -19.95 6.52
C PRO A 166 -4.20 -19.38 5.35
N PHE A 167 -3.79 -19.69 4.14
CA PHE A 167 -4.56 -19.33 2.96
C PHE A 167 -5.56 -20.45 2.63
N GLU A 168 -6.85 -20.14 2.70
CA GLU A 168 -7.94 -21.06 2.31
C GLU A 168 -8.53 -20.64 0.95
N SER A 169 -9.04 -19.40 0.84
CA SER A 169 -9.64 -18.90 -0.38
C SER A 169 -9.65 -17.37 -0.45
N TRP A 170 -9.50 -16.85 -1.67
CA TRP A 170 -9.73 -15.43 -1.96
C TRP A 170 -11.18 -14.99 -1.72
N GLU A 171 -12.14 -15.91 -1.75
CA GLU A 171 -13.56 -15.62 -1.52
C GLU A 171 -13.84 -15.14 -0.08
N HIS A 172 -13.02 -15.55 0.88
CA HIS A 172 -13.18 -15.13 2.28
C HIS A 172 -12.70 -13.70 2.53
N VAL A 173 -11.73 -13.20 1.74
CA VAL A 173 -11.09 -11.91 1.96
C VAL A 173 -12.07 -10.74 2.02
N PRO A 174 -13.05 -10.57 1.11
CA PRO A 174 -14.00 -9.47 1.19
C PRO A 174 -15.07 -9.63 2.26
N ASN A 175 -15.23 -10.84 2.84
CA ASN A 175 -16.33 -11.21 3.71
C ASN A 175 -16.02 -11.08 5.21
N ASN A 176 -14.82 -10.61 5.58
CA ASN A 176 -14.43 -10.37 6.96
C ASN A 176 -13.66 -9.05 7.11
N PRO A 177 -13.63 -8.46 8.33
CA PRO A 177 -13.04 -7.14 8.55
C PRO A 177 -11.51 -7.12 8.55
N PHE A 178 -10.84 -8.26 8.39
CA PHE A 178 -9.38 -8.39 8.46
C PHE A 178 -8.71 -8.57 7.09
N PHE A 179 -9.49 -8.68 6.01
CA PHE A 179 -8.97 -9.15 4.72
C PHE A 179 -8.27 -10.51 4.85
N ALA A 180 -8.72 -11.36 5.79
CA ALA A 180 -8.15 -12.67 6.03
C ALA A 180 -8.69 -13.69 5.01
N PRO A 181 -7.83 -14.57 4.46
CA PRO A 181 -8.25 -15.55 3.46
C PRO A 181 -8.81 -16.84 4.10
N VAL A 182 -9.47 -16.73 5.25
CA VAL A 182 -10.07 -17.82 6.04
C VAL A 182 -11.53 -17.52 6.35
N ALA A 183 -12.33 -18.57 6.50
CA ALA A 183 -13.76 -18.45 6.84
C ALA A 183 -13.96 -18.03 8.30
N ASP A 184 -13.21 -18.61 9.24
CA ASP A 184 -13.32 -18.29 10.66
C ASP A 184 -12.24 -17.30 11.11
N VAL A 185 -12.68 -16.13 11.58
CA VAL A 185 -11.81 -15.06 12.10
C VAL A 185 -11.97 -14.85 13.61
N SER A 186 -12.62 -15.74 14.33
CA SER A 186 -12.92 -15.60 15.76
C SER A 186 -11.67 -15.43 16.63
N ALA A 187 -10.59 -16.14 16.31
CA ALA A 187 -9.30 -16.00 17.01
C ALA A 187 -8.69 -14.60 16.80
N LEU A 188 -8.81 -14.04 15.59
CA LEU A 188 -8.34 -12.68 15.27
C LEU A 188 -9.16 -11.62 16.01
N GLU A 189 -10.48 -11.80 16.08
CA GLU A 189 -11.38 -10.90 16.83
C GLU A 189 -11.04 -10.90 18.33
N ALA A 190 -10.85 -12.09 18.92
CA ALA A 190 -10.47 -12.23 20.33
C ALA A 190 -9.13 -11.56 20.64
N TYR A 191 -8.14 -11.74 19.78
CA TYR A 191 -6.81 -11.11 19.92
C TYR A 191 -6.89 -9.58 19.82
N MET A 192 -7.67 -9.05 18.88
CA MET A 192 -7.88 -7.61 18.74
C MET A 192 -8.63 -6.99 19.94
N ASP A 193 -9.56 -7.73 20.54
CA ASP A 193 -10.27 -7.29 21.74
C ASP A 193 -9.35 -7.31 22.97
N GLU A 194 -8.42 -8.26 23.08
CA GLU A 194 -7.36 -8.30 24.09
C GLU A 194 -6.44 -7.09 23.98
N LEU A 195 -5.89 -6.82 22.80
CA LEU A 195 -5.03 -5.65 22.53
C LEU A 195 -5.71 -4.34 22.89
N ARG A 196 -7.01 -4.22 22.55
CA ARG A 196 -7.77 -3.02 22.88
C ARG A 196 -7.93 -2.85 24.40
N LYS A 197 -8.18 -3.92 25.15
CA LYS A 197 -8.26 -3.89 26.61
C LYS A 197 -6.90 -3.55 27.25
N ALA A 198 -5.82 -4.06 26.68
CA ALA A 198 -4.45 -3.77 27.11
C ALA A 198 -3.99 -2.34 26.75
N GLY A 199 -4.69 -1.67 25.82
CA GLY A 199 -4.27 -0.36 25.31
C GLY A 199 -3.00 -0.41 24.46
N ASP A 200 -2.75 -1.53 23.82
CA ASP A 200 -1.55 -1.83 23.03
C ASP A 200 -1.88 -2.04 21.54
N SER A 201 -0.88 -2.40 20.76
CA SER A 201 -0.98 -2.60 19.31
C SER A 201 -0.10 -3.75 18.85
N CYS A 202 -0.42 -4.29 17.67
CA CYS A 202 0.38 -5.33 17.03
C CYS A 202 0.76 -4.98 15.58
N GLY A 203 1.74 -5.72 15.07
CA GLY A 203 2.12 -5.72 13.66
C GLY A 203 1.29 -6.68 12.84
N ALA A 204 1.57 -6.72 11.54
CA ALA A 204 0.93 -7.63 10.60
C ALA A 204 1.85 -7.99 9.44
N ARG A 205 1.55 -9.11 8.78
CA ARG A 205 2.08 -9.47 7.47
C ARG A 205 0.93 -9.50 6.46
N ILE A 206 1.14 -8.88 5.31
CA ILE A 206 0.20 -8.83 4.20
C ILE A 206 0.87 -9.46 2.98
N ARG A 207 0.13 -10.26 2.23
CA ARG A 207 0.51 -10.70 0.89
C ARG A 207 -0.34 -9.96 -0.14
N VAL A 208 0.30 -9.49 -1.21
CA VAL A 208 -0.38 -8.92 -2.38
C VAL A 208 0.05 -9.70 -3.61
N THR A 209 -0.92 -10.08 -4.43
CA THR A 209 -0.71 -10.79 -5.68
C THR A 209 -1.26 -9.96 -6.84
N ALA A 210 -0.48 -9.83 -7.91
CA ALA A 210 -0.98 -9.31 -9.18
C ALA A 210 -1.05 -10.46 -10.19
N THR A 211 -2.24 -10.72 -10.73
CA THR A 211 -2.48 -11.79 -11.71
C THR A 211 -2.72 -11.22 -13.11
N GLY A 212 -2.57 -12.02 -14.16
CA GLY A 212 -2.71 -11.54 -15.54
C GLY A 212 -1.58 -10.56 -15.92
N MET A 213 -0.38 -10.81 -15.44
CA MET A 213 0.77 -9.96 -15.71
C MET A 213 1.30 -10.14 -17.14
N PRO A 214 1.56 -9.03 -17.86
CA PRO A 214 2.28 -9.13 -19.11
C PRO A 214 3.75 -9.53 -18.87
N VAL A 215 4.33 -10.28 -19.80
CA VAL A 215 5.78 -10.55 -19.83
C VAL A 215 6.52 -9.29 -20.27
N GLY A 216 7.69 -9.04 -19.68
CA GLY A 216 8.62 -8.01 -20.18
C GLY A 216 8.55 -6.67 -19.48
N LEU A 217 7.84 -6.53 -18.35
CA LEU A 217 7.83 -5.31 -17.55
C LEU A 217 9.04 -5.29 -16.61
N GLY A 218 9.76 -4.19 -16.57
CA GLY A 218 10.96 -4.01 -15.75
C GLY A 218 12.24 -3.94 -16.56
N GLU A 219 13.35 -3.67 -15.88
CA GLU A 219 14.65 -3.43 -16.50
C GLU A 219 15.72 -4.39 -15.92
N PRO A 220 16.82 -4.67 -16.67
CA PRO A 220 17.76 -5.72 -16.26
C PRO A 220 18.75 -5.29 -15.17
N LEU A 221 18.98 -4.01 -14.92
CA LEU A 221 20.02 -3.54 -14.00
C LEU A 221 19.50 -2.50 -13.00
N PHE A 222 19.19 -1.32 -13.47
CA PHE A 222 18.50 -0.28 -12.68
C PHE A 222 17.01 -0.30 -13.05
N ASP A 223 16.14 0.18 -12.16
CA ASP A 223 14.69 0.12 -12.34
C ASP A 223 14.19 -1.32 -12.55
N LYS A 224 14.82 -2.30 -11.87
CA LYS A 224 14.29 -3.65 -11.80
C LYS A 224 12.89 -3.65 -11.20
N LEU A 225 11.99 -4.45 -11.75
CA LEU A 225 10.60 -4.49 -11.28
C LEU A 225 10.49 -4.84 -9.79
N ASP A 226 11.25 -5.83 -9.31
CA ASP A 226 11.30 -6.24 -7.91
C ASP A 226 11.90 -5.14 -7.00
N ALA A 227 12.92 -4.41 -7.46
CA ALA A 227 13.50 -3.30 -6.72
C ALA A 227 12.53 -2.12 -6.59
N ASP A 228 11.81 -1.77 -7.65
CA ASP A 228 10.81 -0.70 -7.64
C ASP A 228 9.57 -1.09 -6.81
N ILE A 229 9.17 -2.38 -6.85
CA ILE A 229 8.14 -2.91 -5.93
C ILE A 229 8.61 -2.74 -4.48
N ALA A 230 9.83 -3.14 -4.15
CA ALA A 230 10.35 -3.01 -2.79
C ALA A 230 10.42 -1.53 -2.35
N PHE A 231 10.87 -0.63 -3.22
CA PHE A 231 10.89 0.81 -2.97
C PHE A 231 9.49 1.37 -2.70
N ALA A 232 8.51 1.02 -3.53
CA ALA A 232 7.13 1.48 -3.37
C ALA A 232 6.49 0.97 -2.07
N MET A 233 6.67 -0.33 -1.78
CA MET A 233 6.13 -0.96 -0.57
C MET A 233 6.77 -0.39 0.70
N MET A 234 8.08 -0.13 0.71
CA MET A 234 8.77 0.54 1.83
C MET A 234 8.32 1.99 2.02
N GLY A 235 7.74 2.62 1.00
CA GLY A 235 7.10 3.94 1.08
C GLY A 235 5.78 3.96 1.85
N ILE A 236 5.13 2.81 2.06
CA ILE A 236 3.90 2.70 2.84
C ILE A 236 4.22 2.92 4.33
N ASN A 237 3.42 3.75 5.00
CA ASN A 237 3.57 4.02 6.43
C ASN A 237 3.60 2.71 7.24
N ALA A 238 4.56 2.62 8.17
CA ALA A 238 4.78 1.49 9.08
C ALA A 238 5.35 0.20 8.44
N VAL A 239 5.55 0.11 7.14
CA VAL A 239 6.25 -1.03 6.54
C VAL A 239 7.70 -1.07 6.99
N LYS A 240 8.22 -2.28 7.29
CA LYS A 240 9.56 -2.57 7.79
C LYS A 240 10.26 -3.70 7.06
N GLY A 241 9.58 -4.41 6.19
CA GLY A 241 10.15 -5.47 5.38
C GLY A 241 9.32 -5.72 4.15
N VAL A 242 9.98 -6.16 3.09
CA VAL A 242 9.38 -6.55 1.81
C VAL A 242 10.04 -7.85 1.37
N GLU A 243 9.24 -8.79 0.90
CA GLU A 243 9.67 -10.05 0.29
C GLU A 243 9.00 -10.20 -1.07
N ILE A 244 9.76 -10.69 -2.06
CA ILE A 244 9.28 -11.02 -3.39
C ILE A 244 9.39 -12.53 -3.56
N GLY A 245 8.30 -13.22 -3.96
CA GLY A 245 8.25 -14.67 -4.08
C GLY A 245 8.64 -15.38 -2.77
N ALA A 246 9.62 -16.29 -2.85
CA ALA A 246 10.13 -17.02 -1.68
C ALA A 246 10.80 -16.11 -0.63
N GLY A 247 11.19 -14.89 -0.99
CA GLY A 247 11.77 -13.91 -0.08
C GLY A 247 12.92 -14.49 0.76
N PHE A 248 12.89 -14.29 2.08
CA PHE A 248 13.92 -14.82 2.98
C PHE A 248 13.97 -16.37 3.05
N SER A 249 12.89 -17.06 2.66
CA SER A 249 12.89 -18.54 2.59
C SER A 249 13.83 -19.06 1.51
N SER A 250 14.23 -18.24 0.53
CA SER A 250 15.19 -18.61 -0.51
C SER A 250 16.57 -19.01 0.06
N VAL A 251 16.95 -18.46 1.24
CA VAL A 251 18.24 -18.73 1.89
C VAL A 251 18.44 -20.20 2.22
N ILE A 252 17.37 -20.92 2.58
CA ILE A 252 17.42 -22.35 2.92
C ILE A 252 17.16 -23.28 1.72
N GLN A 253 16.79 -22.71 0.59
CA GLN A 253 16.56 -23.46 -0.66
C GLN A 253 17.88 -23.74 -1.39
N ARG A 254 17.90 -24.82 -2.17
CA ARG A 254 19.01 -25.12 -3.08
C ARG A 254 18.66 -24.64 -4.48
N GLY A 255 19.66 -24.38 -5.32
CA GLY A 255 19.42 -23.96 -6.71
C GLY A 255 18.53 -24.92 -7.50
N THR A 256 18.60 -26.21 -7.20
CA THR A 256 17.74 -27.24 -7.82
C THR A 256 16.27 -27.19 -7.38
N THR A 257 15.96 -26.55 -6.25
CA THR A 257 14.60 -26.41 -5.71
C THR A 257 14.06 -25.00 -5.82
N HIS A 258 14.94 -23.99 -5.88
CA HIS A 258 14.55 -22.60 -6.02
C HIS A 258 14.27 -22.22 -7.48
N GLY A 259 14.99 -22.81 -8.44
CA GLY A 259 14.84 -22.48 -9.85
C GLY A 259 13.44 -22.85 -10.36
N ASP A 260 12.75 -21.86 -10.91
CA ASP A 260 11.42 -22.04 -11.50
C ASP A 260 11.56 -22.70 -12.87
N SER A 261 11.47 -24.03 -12.88
CA SER A 261 11.65 -24.83 -14.08
C SER A 261 10.53 -24.57 -15.10
N LEU A 262 10.91 -24.59 -16.39
CA LEU A 262 10.01 -24.41 -17.51
C LEU A 262 9.66 -25.75 -18.13
N SER A 263 8.42 -25.86 -18.58
CA SER A 263 7.93 -26.97 -19.40
C SER A 263 7.14 -26.42 -20.61
N PRO A 264 6.77 -27.25 -21.59
CA PRO A 264 5.90 -26.79 -22.67
C PRO A 264 4.55 -26.24 -22.20
N GLU A 265 4.09 -26.67 -21.02
CA GLU A 265 2.81 -26.27 -20.41
C GLU A 265 2.95 -24.99 -19.55
N GLY A 266 4.18 -24.52 -19.27
CA GLY A 266 4.46 -23.31 -18.50
C GLY A 266 5.47 -23.51 -17.37
N PHE A 267 5.49 -22.58 -16.42
CA PHE A 267 6.34 -22.65 -15.22
C PHE A 267 5.82 -23.68 -14.22
N LYS A 268 6.73 -24.41 -13.55
CA LYS A 268 6.40 -25.45 -12.56
C LYS A 268 6.37 -24.93 -11.12
N SER A 269 6.87 -23.73 -10.88
CA SER A 269 6.89 -23.05 -9.59
C SER A 269 7.03 -21.54 -9.79
N ASN A 270 6.84 -20.76 -8.73
CA ASN A 270 6.97 -19.30 -8.75
C ASN A 270 7.78 -18.80 -7.54
N ASN A 271 8.95 -19.41 -7.28
CA ASN A 271 9.84 -19.00 -6.19
C ASN A 271 10.37 -17.59 -6.37
N ALA A 272 10.58 -17.17 -7.63
CA ALA A 272 11.02 -15.83 -7.97
C ALA A 272 9.92 -14.76 -7.82
N GLY A 273 8.65 -15.16 -7.61
CA GLY A 273 7.54 -14.24 -7.43
C GLY A 273 7.18 -13.44 -8.67
N GLY A 274 7.32 -14.05 -9.85
CA GLY A 274 6.96 -13.46 -11.14
C GLY A 274 8.01 -12.55 -11.76
N VAL A 275 9.22 -12.46 -11.19
CA VAL A 275 10.29 -11.58 -11.68
C VAL A 275 11.60 -12.34 -11.81
N LEU A 276 12.18 -12.37 -12.99
CA LEU A 276 13.50 -12.93 -13.26
C LEU A 276 14.40 -11.87 -13.93
N GLY A 277 15.58 -11.65 -13.34
CA GLY A 277 16.53 -10.66 -13.84
C GLY A 277 16.01 -9.20 -13.77
N GLY A 278 14.98 -8.93 -12.97
CA GLY A 278 14.34 -7.61 -12.85
C GLY A 278 13.15 -7.41 -13.81
N ILE A 279 12.77 -8.46 -14.57
CA ILE A 279 11.76 -8.39 -15.63
C ILE A 279 10.63 -9.39 -15.33
N SER A 280 9.37 -8.99 -15.55
CA SER A 280 8.22 -9.88 -15.34
C SER A 280 8.20 -11.06 -16.29
N THR A 281 7.87 -12.24 -15.76
CA THR A 281 7.82 -13.52 -16.48
C THR A 281 6.46 -13.81 -17.08
N GLY A 282 5.42 -13.06 -16.71
CA GLY A 282 4.02 -13.36 -16.99
C GLY A 282 3.33 -14.15 -15.89
N GLN A 283 4.10 -14.74 -14.95
CA GLN A 283 3.55 -15.34 -13.74
C GLN A 283 3.00 -14.28 -12.80
N ASP A 284 2.23 -14.72 -11.82
CA ASP A 284 1.72 -13.83 -10.78
C ASP A 284 2.88 -13.14 -10.03
N LEU A 285 2.77 -11.84 -9.83
CA LEU A 285 3.66 -11.14 -8.92
C LEU A 285 3.22 -11.46 -7.49
N GLU A 286 4.15 -11.97 -6.68
CA GLU A 286 3.89 -12.25 -5.28
C GLU A 286 4.76 -11.39 -4.37
N VAL A 287 4.12 -10.55 -3.57
CA VAL A 287 4.78 -9.59 -2.67
C VAL A 287 4.25 -9.75 -1.26
N SER A 288 5.13 -9.87 -0.27
CA SER A 288 4.77 -9.82 1.13
C SER A 288 5.40 -8.62 1.82
N ILE A 289 4.65 -7.96 2.72
CA ILE A 289 5.13 -6.83 3.51
C ILE A 289 4.94 -7.07 5.00
N ALA A 290 5.92 -6.65 5.80
CA ALA A 290 5.85 -6.63 7.25
C ALA A 290 5.54 -5.22 7.75
N ILE A 291 4.52 -5.09 8.58
CA ILE A 291 4.04 -3.83 9.15
C ILE A 291 4.29 -3.84 10.65
N LYS A 292 4.97 -2.81 11.15
CA LYS A 292 5.22 -2.66 12.59
C LYS A 292 3.95 -2.30 13.36
N PRO A 293 3.90 -2.54 14.68
CA PRO A 293 2.82 -2.07 15.54
C PRO A 293 2.60 -0.56 15.45
N THR A 294 1.38 -0.11 15.67
CA THR A 294 1.03 1.31 15.75
C THR A 294 1.80 1.97 16.89
N SER A 295 2.46 3.09 16.61
CA SER A 295 3.23 3.81 17.62
C SER A 295 2.39 4.69 18.56
N SER A 296 1.13 4.92 18.22
CA SER A 296 0.20 5.72 19.04
C SER A 296 -0.65 4.79 19.89
N ILE A 297 -0.27 4.59 21.16
CA ILE A 297 -0.97 3.74 22.13
C ILE A 297 -1.25 4.51 23.42
N ILE A 298 -2.22 4.04 24.20
CA ILE A 298 -2.59 4.68 25.47
C ILE A 298 -1.73 4.23 26.65
N THR A 299 -0.94 3.17 26.50
CA THR A 299 0.03 2.75 27.50
C THR A 299 1.15 3.82 27.62
N PRO A 300 1.43 4.34 28.84
CA PRO A 300 2.48 5.33 29.04
C PRO A 300 3.86 4.79 28.62
N ARG A 301 4.64 5.61 27.92
CA ARG A 301 6.00 5.27 27.47
C ARG A 301 6.98 6.39 27.76
N GLU A 302 8.20 6.02 28.06
CA GLU A 302 9.32 6.96 28.24
C GLU A 302 9.63 7.70 26.95
N SER A 303 9.89 9.00 27.05
CA SER A 303 10.26 9.89 25.97
C SER A 303 11.01 11.11 26.50
N ILE A 304 11.22 12.09 25.63
CA ILE A 304 11.75 13.42 25.97
C ILE A 304 10.82 14.51 25.45
N ASP A 305 10.90 15.67 26.08
CA ASP A 305 10.29 16.90 25.56
C ASP A 305 11.23 17.66 24.59
N MET A 306 10.77 18.79 24.08
CA MET A 306 11.55 19.64 23.15
C MET A 306 12.81 20.25 23.81
N THR A 307 12.94 20.28 25.13
CA THR A 307 14.14 20.72 25.85
C THR A 307 15.14 19.59 26.05
N GLY A 308 14.76 18.33 25.71
CA GLY A 308 15.53 17.13 25.97
C GLY A 308 15.31 16.54 27.39
N ALA A 309 14.39 17.08 28.18
CA ALA A 309 14.09 16.56 29.50
C ALA A 309 13.27 15.27 29.43
N PRO A 310 13.53 14.27 30.34
CA PRO A 310 12.75 13.05 30.41
C PRO A 310 11.28 13.31 30.66
N THR A 311 10.39 12.61 29.97
CA THR A 311 8.94 12.69 30.14
C THR A 311 8.25 11.37 29.83
N MET A 312 6.98 11.28 30.26
CA MET A 312 6.12 10.14 29.90
C MET A 312 5.08 10.60 28.88
N VAL A 313 4.95 9.84 27.78
CA VAL A 313 3.99 10.13 26.73
C VAL A 313 2.88 9.09 26.71
N VAL A 314 1.64 9.57 26.71
CA VAL A 314 0.42 8.81 26.49
C VAL A 314 -0.26 9.39 25.26
N THR A 315 -0.46 8.58 24.24
CA THR A 315 -1.15 9.05 23.04
C THR A 315 -2.65 8.79 23.17
N LYS A 316 -3.38 9.84 23.53
CA LYS A 316 -4.86 9.82 23.51
C LYS A 316 -5.33 9.96 22.08
N GLY A 317 -6.48 9.38 21.72
CA GLY A 317 -7.05 9.51 20.39
C GLY A 317 -7.56 8.17 19.83
N ARG A 318 -8.01 8.22 18.57
CA ARG A 318 -8.63 7.11 17.87
C ARG A 318 -7.58 6.48 16.92
N HIS A 319 -6.89 5.45 17.40
CA HIS A 319 -5.84 4.77 16.66
C HIS A 319 -6.25 3.34 16.29
N ASP A 320 -5.69 2.85 15.16
CA ASP A 320 -5.83 1.45 14.78
C ASP A 320 -4.95 0.58 15.70
N PRO A 321 -5.48 -0.44 16.39
CA PRO A 321 -4.64 -1.40 17.13
C PRO A 321 -3.73 -2.19 16.19
N CYS A 322 -4.16 -2.41 14.95
CA CYS A 322 -3.37 -2.99 13.88
C CYS A 322 -3.59 -2.21 12.57
N VAL A 323 -2.59 -1.44 12.14
CA VAL A 323 -2.68 -0.68 10.87
C VAL A 323 -2.61 -1.59 9.64
N GLY A 324 -2.20 -2.84 9.80
CA GLY A 324 -2.12 -3.84 8.72
C GLY A 324 -3.46 -4.08 8.03
N ILE A 325 -4.56 -4.06 8.78
CA ILE A 325 -5.90 -4.24 8.22
C ILE A 325 -6.14 -3.26 7.07
N ARG A 326 -5.93 -1.97 7.32
CA ARG A 326 -6.12 -0.92 6.31
C ARG A 326 -5.00 -0.81 5.29
N ALA A 327 -3.84 -1.40 5.57
CA ALA A 327 -2.70 -1.40 4.66
C ALA A 327 -2.87 -2.40 3.49
N THR A 328 -3.78 -3.37 3.60
CA THR A 328 -4.05 -4.34 2.52
C THR A 328 -4.43 -3.65 1.20
N PRO A 329 -5.49 -2.84 1.11
CA PRO A 329 -5.82 -2.12 -0.12
C PRO A 329 -4.77 -1.06 -0.51
N ILE A 330 -3.97 -0.56 0.45
CA ILE A 330 -2.87 0.37 0.14
C ILE A 330 -1.75 -0.36 -0.60
N ALA A 331 -1.39 -1.56 -0.17
CA ALA A 331 -0.35 -2.36 -0.81
C ALA A 331 -0.77 -2.79 -2.23
N GLU A 332 -2.04 -3.16 -2.43
CA GLU A 332 -2.58 -3.40 -3.78
C GLU A 332 -2.43 -2.17 -4.69
N ALA A 333 -2.77 -0.99 -4.19
CA ALA A 333 -2.66 0.26 -4.93
C ALA A 333 -1.21 0.60 -5.28
N MET A 334 -0.29 0.45 -4.34
CA MET A 334 1.14 0.72 -4.59
C MET A 334 1.74 -0.26 -5.60
N LEU A 335 1.35 -1.55 -5.57
CA LEU A 335 1.78 -2.51 -6.59
C LEU A 335 1.25 -2.11 -7.97
N ALA A 336 0.00 -1.67 -8.06
CA ALA A 336 -0.59 -1.21 -9.31
C ALA A 336 0.13 0.03 -9.88
N LEU A 337 0.55 0.97 -9.03
CA LEU A 337 1.33 2.14 -9.46
C LEU A 337 2.69 1.73 -10.08
N VAL A 338 3.39 0.77 -9.47
CA VAL A 338 4.65 0.24 -10.02
C VAL A 338 4.41 -0.45 -11.36
N VAL A 339 3.44 -1.34 -11.43
CA VAL A 339 3.12 -2.07 -12.68
C VAL A 339 2.70 -1.09 -13.79
N MET A 340 1.94 -0.05 -13.46
CA MET A 340 1.54 1.00 -14.41
C MET A 340 2.74 1.77 -14.96
N GLU A 341 3.67 2.17 -14.10
CA GLU A 341 4.91 2.85 -14.50
C GLU A 341 5.70 1.99 -15.51
N HIS A 342 5.93 0.72 -15.18
CA HIS A 342 6.66 -0.20 -16.05
C HIS A 342 5.91 -0.55 -17.33
N ALA A 343 4.58 -0.61 -17.29
CA ALA A 343 3.77 -0.82 -18.49
C ALA A 343 3.88 0.35 -19.48
N LEU A 344 3.93 1.58 -18.99
CA LEU A 344 4.16 2.75 -19.85
C LEU A 344 5.59 2.80 -20.40
N ARG A 345 6.60 2.45 -19.61
CA ARG A 345 8.00 2.34 -20.06
C ARG A 345 8.12 1.28 -21.18
N GLN A 346 7.57 0.09 -20.96
CA GLN A 346 7.56 -0.99 -21.95
C GLN A 346 6.92 -0.54 -23.28
N ARG A 347 5.80 0.16 -23.22
CA ARG A 347 5.14 0.69 -24.43
C ARG A 347 6.00 1.72 -25.15
N ALA A 348 6.73 2.56 -24.43
CA ALA A 348 7.57 3.59 -25.04
C ALA A 348 8.84 3.01 -25.67
N GLN A 349 9.43 1.99 -25.05
CA GLN A 349 10.73 1.45 -25.48
C GLN A 349 10.58 0.22 -26.41
N CYS A 350 9.64 -0.66 -26.09
CA CYS A 350 9.52 -1.97 -26.73
C CYS A 350 8.15 -2.20 -27.40
N GLY A 351 7.38 -1.14 -27.66
CA GLY A 351 6.04 -1.25 -28.22
C GLY A 351 5.97 -1.95 -29.57
N ASP A 352 7.04 -1.89 -30.36
CA ASP A 352 7.15 -2.48 -31.69
C ASP A 352 7.91 -3.82 -31.69
N VAL A 353 8.32 -4.33 -30.52
CA VAL A 353 9.05 -5.59 -30.41
C VAL A 353 8.12 -6.77 -30.65
N ILE A 354 8.47 -7.63 -31.59
CA ILE A 354 7.81 -8.91 -31.86
C ILE A 354 8.74 -10.02 -31.38
N SER A 355 8.34 -10.72 -30.31
CA SER A 355 9.09 -11.88 -29.84
C SER A 355 9.09 -12.98 -30.90
N PRO A 356 10.26 -13.62 -31.16
CA PRO A 356 10.32 -14.77 -32.07
C PRO A 356 9.63 -16.03 -31.51
N MET A 357 9.26 -15.99 -30.25
CA MET A 357 8.62 -17.10 -29.56
C MET A 357 7.33 -16.60 -28.88
N ARG A 358 6.29 -17.44 -28.91
CA ARG A 358 5.05 -17.19 -28.14
C ARG A 358 5.36 -17.20 -26.64
N ALA A 359 4.74 -16.29 -25.91
CA ALA A 359 4.82 -16.32 -24.45
C ALA A 359 4.32 -17.67 -23.90
N ILE A 360 5.04 -18.21 -22.92
CA ILE A 360 4.63 -19.42 -22.21
C ILE A 360 3.52 -19.04 -21.22
N GLU A 361 2.61 -20.00 -20.99
CA GLU A 361 1.54 -19.78 -20.04
C GLU A 361 2.09 -19.64 -18.62
N ALA A 362 1.52 -18.74 -17.87
CA ALA A 362 1.83 -18.52 -16.45
C ALA A 362 1.11 -19.59 -15.62
N SER A 363 1.46 -20.86 -15.85
CA SER A 363 0.89 -21.92 -15.03
C SER A 363 1.63 -22.03 -13.70
N VAL A 364 0.92 -21.93 -12.60
CA VAL A 364 0.98 -22.73 -11.35
C VAL A 364 -0.26 -22.42 -10.56
#